data_4c2604fe3819bad816e1ba68475d01d1
#
_entry.id   4c2604fe3819bad816e1ba68475d01d1
#
_cell.length_a   1.000
_cell.length_b   1.000
_cell.length_c   1.000
_cell.angle_alpha   90.00
_cell.angle_beta   90.00
_cell.angle_gamma   90.00
#
_symmetry.space_group_name_H-M   'P 1'
#
loop_
_entity.id
_entity.type
_entity.pdbx_description
1 polymer ?
#
loop_
_entity_poly.entity_id
_entity_poly.type
_entity_poly.pdbx_seq_one_letter_code
_entity_poly.pdbx_strand_id
1 'polypeptide(L)'
;MRALVYRYNSICEPDILAVLKECDFEIDEITAAMYDKDMPASETLQLVSEALKKNPYDLVFTINFFPVVSEVCNIFKIPYLSWVVDSPVMELYSYSIRNKCNRIFMFDRALYDEFVAENPTGIFYLPLAANVSRIDALISDILPEDRSRFGADVSFVGSLYTEKCPYNRYK
;
A
#
# COMPACT_ATOMS: atom_id res chain seq x y z
N MET A 1 -1.95 -20.36 -3.69
CA MET A 1 -0.82 -19.44 -4.03
C MET A 1 -0.25 -18.88 -2.74
N ARG A 2 1.06 -18.56 -2.70
CA ARG A 2 1.70 -18.02 -1.51
C ARG A 2 2.23 -16.60 -1.77
N ALA A 3 1.84 -15.66 -0.92
CA ALA A 3 2.21 -14.26 -1.02
C ALA A 3 3.08 -13.83 0.19
N LEU A 4 4.12 -13.04 -0.07
CA LEU A 4 4.84 -12.32 0.96
C LEU A 4 4.31 -10.88 0.99
N VAL A 5 3.76 -10.44 2.11
CA VAL A 5 3.24 -9.09 2.29
C VAL A 5 4.19 -8.28 3.18
N TYR A 6 4.77 -7.20 2.61
CA TYR A 6 5.54 -6.23 3.37
C TYR A 6 4.63 -5.13 3.88
N ARG A 7 4.56 -4.97 5.21
CA ARG A 7 3.61 -4.10 5.91
C ARG A 7 4.32 -2.94 6.59
N TYR A 8 3.71 -1.75 6.50
CA TYR A 8 4.18 -0.54 7.18
C TYR A 8 3.06 0.18 7.98
N ASN A 9 1.98 -0.55 8.28
CA ASN A 9 0.81 -0.07 9.03
C ASN A 9 -0.08 0.92 8.23
N SER A 10 -0.28 0.65 6.94
CA SER A 10 -1.31 1.35 6.16
C SER A 10 -2.72 0.97 6.62
N ILE A 11 -3.62 1.94 6.62
CA ILE A 11 -5.03 1.72 6.98
C ILE A 11 -5.75 0.75 6.03
N CYS A 12 -5.22 0.54 4.82
CA CYS A 12 -5.78 -0.37 3.82
C CYS A 12 -5.31 -1.83 3.99
N GLU A 13 -4.24 -2.10 4.77
CA GLU A 13 -3.68 -3.44 4.91
C GLU A 13 -4.68 -4.49 5.39
N PRO A 14 -5.54 -4.23 6.41
CA PRO A 14 -6.48 -5.24 6.88
C PRO A 14 -7.47 -5.70 5.81
N ASP A 15 -7.95 -4.77 4.97
CA ASP A 15 -8.88 -5.08 3.90
C ASP A 15 -8.19 -5.91 2.79
N ILE A 16 -6.95 -5.58 2.44
CA ILE A 16 -6.17 -6.35 1.46
C ILE A 16 -5.83 -7.75 1.95
N LEU A 17 -5.42 -7.89 3.22
CA LEU A 17 -5.14 -9.20 3.81
C LEU A 17 -6.40 -10.08 3.83
N ALA A 18 -7.57 -9.50 4.11
CA ALA A 18 -8.84 -10.21 4.05
C ALA A 18 -9.12 -10.73 2.63
N VAL A 19 -9.00 -9.86 1.62
CA VAL A 19 -9.22 -10.23 0.20
C VAL A 19 -8.23 -11.30 -0.27
N LEU A 20 -6.95 -11.18 0.08
CA LEU A 20 -5.96 -12.20 -0.27
C LEU A 20 -6.31 -13.57 0.33
N LYS A 21 -6.80 -13.60 1.58
CA LYS A 21 -7.27 -14.84 2.22
C LYS A 21 -8.52 -15.40 1.55
N GLU A 22 -9.48 -14.55 1.17
CA GLU A 22 -10.68 -14.95 0.41
C GLU A 22 -10.32 -15.52 -0.98
N CYS A 23 -9.20 -15.08 -1.55
CA CYS A 23 -8.63 -15.61 -2.79
C CYS A 23 -7.73 -16.84 -2.59
N ASP A 24 -7.79 -17.50 -1.44
CA ASP A 24 -7.01 -18.70 -1.09
C ASP A 24 -5.48 -18.50 -1.16
N PHE A 25 -5.00 -17.29 -0.81
CA PHE A 25 -3.57 -17.07 -0.63
C PHE A 25 -3.12 -17.52 0.76
N GLU A 26 -2.04 -18.28 0.81
CA GLU A 26 -1.21 -18.43 2.00
C GLU A 26 -0.34 -17.18 2.14
N ILE A 27 -0.41 -16.51 3.30
CA ILE A 27 0.21 -15.20 3.51
C ILE A 27 1.28 -15.29 4.58
N ASP A 28 2.51 -14.90 4.23
CA ASP A 28 3.56 -14.54 5.18
C ASP A 28 3.72 -13.02 5.22
N GLU A 29 3.98 -12.48 6.40
CA GLU A 29 4.03 -11.03 6.63
C GLU A 29 5.40 -10.60 7.15
N ILE A 30 5.94 -9.50 6.59
CA ILE A 30 7.07 -8.76 7.16
C ILE A 30 6.48 -7.51 7.81
N THR A 31 6.58 -7.40 9.14
CA THR A 31 5.91 -6.37 9.94
C THR A 31 6.87 -5.39 10.61
N ALA A 32 8.17 -5.49 10.38
CA ALA A 32 9.18 -4.67 11.04
C ALA A 32 8.94 -3.17 10.84
N ALA A 33 8.62 -2.74 9.62
CA ALA A 33 8.34 -1.34 9.30
C ALA A 33 7.04 -0.78 9.93
N MET A 34 6.19 -1.63 10.49
CA MET A 34 5.02 -1.17 11.26
C MET A 34 5.43 -0.52 12.59
N TYR A 35 6.57 -0.91 13.13
CA TYR A 35 7.09 -0.46 14.43
C TYR A 35 8.24 0.53 14.30
N ASP A 36 8.93 0.53 13.17
CA ASP A 36 10.01 1.47 12.84
C ASP A 36 9.77 2.09 11.45
N LYS A 37 9.23 3.32 11.44
CA LYS A 37 8.94 4.06 10.21
C LYS A 37 10.18 4.59 9.51
N ASP A 38 11.29 4.70 10.23
CA ASP A 38 12.57 5.19 9.74
C ASP A 38 13.54 4.04 9.43
N MET A 39 13.01 2.80 9.32
CA MET A 39 13.79 1.61 9.02
C MET A 39 14.65 1.81 7.76
N PRO A 40 15.98 1.61 7.87
CA PRO A 40 16.88 1.84 6.76
C PRO A 40 16.63 0.84 5.61
N ALA A 41 16.87 1.30 4.39
CA ALA A 41 16.71 0.49 3.18
C ALA A 41 17.50 -0.83 3.20
N SER A 42 18.66 -0.84 3.86
CA SER A 42 19.49 -2.04 4.06
C SER A 42 18.80 -3.11 4.88
N GLU A 43 18.02 -2.73 5.89
CA GLU A 43 17.28 -3.66 6.73
C GLU A 43 16.09 -4.23 5.98
N THR A 44 15.33 -3.39 5.24
CA THR A 44 14.28 -3.85 4.33
C THR A 44 14.83 -4.87 3.32
N LEU A 45 15.98 -4.56 2.70
CA LEU A 45 16.65 -5.44 1.75
C LEU A 45 16.97 -6.80 2.40
N GLN A 46 17.52 -6.79 3.61
CA GLN A 46 17.86 -8.01 4.32
C GLN A 46 16.62 -8.84 4.62
N LEU A 47 15.59 -8.25 5.25
CA LEU A 47 14.36 -8.95 5.65
C LEU A 47 13.64 -9.59 4.46
N VAL A 48 13.47 -8.84 3.36
CA VAL A 48 12.81 -9.37 2.17
C VAL A 48 13.66 -10.47 1.53
N SER A 49 14.98 -10.27 1.42
CA SER A 49 15.88 -11.28 0.84
C SER A 49 15.92 -12.57 1.66
N GLU A 50 15.92 -12.49 2.98
CA GLU A 50 15.91 -13.65 3.87
C GLU A 50 14.58 -14.42 3.75
N ALA A 51 13.44 -13.71 3.70
CA ALA A 51 12.14 -14.34 3.50
C ALA A 51 12.08 -15.09 2.17
N LEU A 52 12.53 -14.46 1.07
CA LEU A 52 12.53 -15.06 -0.27
C LEU A 52 13.50 -16.24 -0.43
N LYS A 53 14.58 -16.28 0.38
CA LYS A 53 15.50 -17.44 0.43
C LYS A 53 14.91 -18.60 1.22
N LYS A 54 14.10 -18.31 2.23
CA LYS A 54 13.58 -19.31 3.16
C LYS A 54 12.41 -20.10 2.59
N ASN A 55 11.52 -19.42 1.86
CA ASN A 55 10.30 -20.02 1.32
C ASN A 55 10.10 -19.62 -0.14
N PRO A 56 9.45 -20.49 -0.96
CA PRO A 56 8.99 -20.08 -2.28
C PRO A 56 7.73 -19.23 -2.16
N TYR A 57 7.69 -18.12 -2.93
CA TYR A 57 6.52 -17.25 -3.04
C TYR A 57 6.14 -17.06 -4.51
N ASP A 58 4.84 -16.97 -4.77
CA ASP A 58 4.30 -16.67 -6.09
C ASP A 58 4.37 -15.17 -6.40
N LEU A 59 4.31 -14.33 -5.34
CA LEU A 59 4.41 -12.88 -5.43
C LEU A 59 4.83 -12.23 -4.10
N VAL A 60 5.32 -10.98 -4.21
CA VAL A 60 5.46 -10.05 -3.09
C VAL A 60 4.45 -8.94 -3.26
N PHE A 61 3.79 -8.52 -2.18
CA PHE A 61 2.78 -7.46 -2.19
C PHE A 61 3.12 -6.33 -1.23
N THR A 62 2.86 -5.08 -1.66
CA THR A 62 2.91 -3.89 -0.80
C THR A 62 1.75 -2.94 -1.09
N ILE A 63 1.28 -2.22 -0.07
CA ILE A 63 0.61 -0.94 -0.26
C ILE A 63 1.70 0.10 -0.54
N ASN A 64 1.48 0.97 -1.51
CA ASN A 64 2.46 1.88 -2.07
C ASN A 64 3.72 1.18 -2.63
N PHE A 65 4.54 1.95 -3.35
CA PHE A 65 5.72 1.43 -4.04
C PHE A 65 6.97 1.55 -3.15
N PHE A 66 7.70 0.45 -3.00
CA PHE A 66 8.97 0.39 -2.29
C PHE A 66 10.09 0.02 -3.26
N PRO A 67 10.98 0.98 -3.62
CA PRO A 67 12.11 0.74 -4.52
C PRO A 67 12.97 -0.46 -4.13
N VAL A 68 13.31 -0.59 -2.85
CA VAL A 68 14.13 -1.67 -2.33
C VAL A 68 13.46 -3.03 -2.50
N VAL A 69 12.14 -3.12 -2.26
CA VAL A 69 11.39 -4.36 -2.45
C VAL A 69 11.38 -4.74 -3.94
N SER A 70 11.18 -3.75 -4.83
CA SER A 70 11.24 -3.96 -6.28
C SER A 70 12.61 -4.50 -6.73
N GLU A 71 13.72 -3.95 -6.22
CA GLU A 71 15.07 -4.42 -6.55
C GLU A 71 15.29 -5.87 -6.10
N VAL A 72 14.90 -6.20 -4.87
CA VAL A 72 15.02 -7.57 -4.37
C VAL A 72 14.19 -8.52 -5.22
N CYS A 73 12.93 -8.19 -5.49
CA CYS A 73 12.05 -9.01 -6.34
C CYS A 73 12.60 -9.20 -7.76
N ASN A 74 13.23 -8.15 -8.32
CA ASN A 74 13.87 -8.22 -9.62
C ASN A 74 15.07 -9.18 -9.64
N ILE A 75 15.87 -9.21 -8.57
CA ILE A 75 16.99 -10.15 -8.42
C ILE A 75 16.47 -11.59 -8.30
N PHE A 76 15.46 -11.82 -7.48
CA PHE A 76 14.87 -13.15 -7.24
C PHE A 76 13.92 -13.61 -8.35
N LYS A 77 13.60 -12.74 -9.33
CA LYS A 77 12.66 -13.00 -10.45
C LYS A 77 11.26 -13.35 -9.98
N ILE A 78 10.81 -12.73 -8.89
CA ILE A 78 9.48 -12.91 -8.30
C ILE A 78 8.61 -11.71 -8.67
N PRO A 79 7.34 -11.89 -9.09
CA PRO A 79 6.41 -10.79 -9.31
C PRO A 79 6.26 -9.90 -8.07
N TYR A 80 6.36 -8.59 -8.26
CA TYR A 80 6.14 -7.59 -7.24
C TYR A 80 4.87 -6.79 -7.55
N LEU A 81 3.84 -6.97 -6.74
CA LEU A 81 2.59 -6.23 -6.82
C LEU A 81 2.62 -5.07 -5.83
N SER A 82 2.42 -3.87 -6.34
CA SER A 82 2.34 -2.64 -5.54
C SER A 82 1.01 -1.96 -5.84
N TRP A 83 0.21 -1.71 -4.82
CA TRP A 83 -1.00 -0.90 -4.96
C TRP A 83 -0.79 0.47 -4.34
N VAL A 84 -0.63 1.47 -5.20
CA VAL A 84 -0.43 2.87 -4.82
C VAL A 84 -1.77 3.47 -4.43
N VAL A 85 -1.90 3.88 -3.17
CA VAL A 85 -3.12 4.43 -2.57
C VAL A 85 -2.95 5.88 -2.08
N ASP A 86 -1.74 6.39 -2.12
CA ASP A 86 -1.40 7.78 -1.80
C ASP A 86 -1.03 8.57 -3.07
N SER A 87 -1.14 9.89 -3.04
CA SER A 87 -0.73 10.82 -4.11
C SER A 87 -0.30 12.15 -3.49
N PRO A 88 0.92 12.63 -3.80
CA PRO A 88 1.99 11.99 -4.59
C PRO A 88 2.78 10.94 -3.79
N VAL A 89 3.44 10.03 -4.50
CA VAL A 89 4.37 9.02 -3.95
C VAL A 89 5.75 9.23 -4.56
N MET A 90 6.69 9.73 -3.77
CA MET A 90 8.03 10.11 -4.23
C MET A 90 8.89 8.92 -4.66
N GLU A 91 8.64 7.75 -4.11
CA GLU A 91 9.31 6.50 -4.41
C GLU A 91 9.13 6.05 -5.87
N LEU A 92 8.08 6.51 -6.54
CA LEU A 92 7.82 6.23 -7.96
C LEU A 92 8.86 6.86 -8.90
N TYR A 93 9.56 7.93 -8.46
CA TYR A 93 10.65 8.55 -9.24
C TYR A 93 11.96 7.74 -9.22
N SER A 94 11.98 6.60 -8.53
CA SER A 94 13.12 5.69 -8.53
C SER A 94 13.26 4.94 -9.85
N TYR A 95 14.51 4.66 -10.27
CA TYR A 95 14.79 3.82 -11.44
C TYR A 95 14.18 2.41 -11.36
N SER A 96 13.96 1.90 -10.15
CA SER A 96 13.35 0.59 -9.91
C SER A 96 11.91 0.47 -10.42
N ILE A 97 11.23 1.58 -10.73
CA ILE A 97 9.92 1.57 -11.39
C ILE A 97 9.94 0.79 -12.71
N ARG A 98 11.09 0.75 -13.39
CA ARG A 98 11.31 0.08 -14.69
C ARG A 98 11.54 -1.43 -14.56
N ASN A 99 11.65 -1.97 -13.36
CA ASN A 99 11.90 -3.39 -13.15
C ASN A 99 10.76 -4.25 -13.74
N LYS A 100 11.12 -5.28 -14.50
CA LYS A 100 10.16 -6.15 -15.22
C LYS A 100 9.28 -6.99 -14.28
N CYS A 101 9.72 -7.19 -13.05
CA CYS A 101 8.95 -7.88 -12.01
C CYS A 101 7.76 -7.07 -11.50
N ASN A 102 7.74 -5.75 -11.69
CA ASN A 102 6.71 -4.87 -11.17
C ASN A 102 5.35 -5.07 -11.82
N ARG A 103 4.31 -4.97 -10.97
CA ARG A 103 2.89 -4.80 -11.31
C ARG A 103 2.37 -3.72 -10.38
N ILE A 104 2.44 -2.45 -10.85
CA ILE A 104 2.12 -1.26 -10.05
C ILE A 104 0.73 -0.78 -10.45
N PHE A 105 -0.20 -0.81 -9.50
CA PHE A 105 -1.57 -0.35 -9.68
C PHE A 105 -1.70 1.04 -9.07
N MET A 106 -2.14 2.02 -9.86
CA MET A 106 -2.27 3.43 -9.45
C MET A 106 -3.72 3.85 -9.53
N PHE A 107 -4.25 4.45 -8.46
CA PHE A 107 -5.61 4.96 -8.42
C PHE A 107 -5.74 6.36 -9.01
N ASP A 108 -4.69 7.18 -8.87
CA ASP A 108 -4.66 8.54 -9.37
C ASP A 108 -4.32 8.53 -10.87
N ARG A 109 -5.26 9.06 -11.67
CA ARG A 109 -5.11 9.12 -13.12
C ARG A 109 -3.93 9.97 -13.56
N ALA A 110 -3.66 11.07 -12.84
CA ALA A 110 -2.54 11.94 -13.16
C ALA A 110 -1.19 11.23 -12.94
N LEU A 111 -1.03 10.53 -11.81
CA LEU A 111 0.15 9.68 -11.57
C LEU A 111 0.29 8.57 -12.61
N TYR A 112 -0.81 7.90 -12.96
CA TYR A 112 -0.76 6.88 -14.00
C TYR A 112 -0.27 7.44 -15.34
N ASP A 113 -0.84 8.56 -15.79
CA ASP A 113 -0.47 9.19 -17.07
C ASP A 113 0.98 9.69 -17.06
N GLU A 114 1.51 10.11 -15.89
CA GLU A 114 2.90 10.52 -15.73
C GLU A 114 3.87 9.34 -15.84
N PHE A 115 3.57 8.21 -15.18
CA PHE A 115 4.52 7.11 -15.01
C PHE A 115 4.33 5.95 -15.98
N VAL A 116 3.21 5.80 -16.67
CA VAL A 116 2.94 4.63 -17.53
C VAL A 116 4.00 4.42 -18.61
N ALA A 117 4.60 5.48 -19.13
CA ALA A 117 5.67 5.40 -20.13
C ALA A 117 6.97 4.78 -19.59
N GLU A 118 7.21 4.86 -18.27
CA GLU A 118 8.41 4.30 -17.63
C GLU A 118 8.40 2.76 -17.61
N ASN A 119 7.19 2.16 -17.49
CA ASN A 119 7.00 0.71 -17.50
C ASN A 119 5.62 0.35 -18.07
N PRO A 120 5.44 0.42 -19.41
CA PRO A 120 4.10 0.26 -20.02
C PRO A 120 3.46 -1.12 -19.80
N THR A 121 4.25 -2.13 -19.46
CA THR A 121 3.77 -3.51 -19.20
C THR A 121 3.62 -3.83 -17.72
N GLY A 122 4.05 -2.91 -16.85
CA GLY A 122 4.08 -3.11 -15.41
C GLY A 122 3.29 -2.08 -14.62
N ILE A 123 2.75 -1.03 -15.27
CA ILE A 123 1.95 0.02 -14.61
C ILE A 123 0.53 -0.02 -15.13
N PHE A 124 -0.44 -0.02 -14.20
CA PHE A 124 -1.86 -0.18 -14.48
C PHE A 124 -2.68 0.87 -13.73
N TYR A 125 -3.72 1.39 -14.38
CA TYR A 125 -4.72 2.23 -13.72
C TYR A 125 -5.74 1.34 -13.01
N LEU A 126 -5.91 1.53 -11.70
CA LEU A 126 -6.89 0.81 -10.88
C LEU A 126 -7.47 1.76 -9.82
N PRO A 127 -8.70 2.24 -9.98
CA PRO A 127 -9.36 3.08 -8.98
C PRO A 127 -9.42 2.41 -7.60
N LEU A 128 -9.44 3.23 -6.54
CA LEU A 128 -9.68 2.73 -5.20
C LEU A 128 -11.09 2.15 -5.09
N ALA A 129 -11.23 1.16 -4.23
CA ALA A 129 -12.50 0.53 -3.89
C ALA A 129 -12.78 0.65 -2.39
N ALA A 130 -14.05 0.51 -2.02
CA ALA A 130 -14.46 0.45 -0.63
C ALA A 130 -14.77 -1.00 -0.22
N ASN A 131 -14.42 -1.37 0.99
CA ASN A 131 -14.89 -2.63 1.59
C ASN A 131 -16.34 -2.45 2.06
N VAL A 132 -17.29 -2.69 1.14
CA VAL A 132 -18.73 -2.49 1.39
C VAL A 132 -19.22 -3.34 2.54
N SER A 133 -18.84 -4.62 2.59
CA SER A 133 -19.28 -5.55 3.64
C SER A 133 -18.87 -5.08 5.04
N ARG A 134 -17.63 -4.59 5.19
CA ARG A 134 -17.15 -4.03 6.44
C ARG A 134 -17.89 -2.75 6.82
N ILE A 135 -18.13 -1.88 5.86
CA ILE A 135 -18.84 -0.61 6.10
C ILE A 135 -20.28 -0.88 6.48
N ASP A 136 -20.98 -1.79 5.81
CA ASP A 136 -22.36 -2.16 6.11
C ASP A 136 -22.48 -2.77 7.50
N ALA A 137 -21.54 -3.62 7.92
CA ALA A 137 -21.49 -4.15 9.27
C ALA A 137 -21.33 -3.03 10.31
N LEU A 138 -20.39 -2.08 10.09
CA LEU A 138 -20.21 -0.94 10.98
C LEU A 138 -21.45 -0.05 11.06
N ILE A 139 -22.16 0.17 9.94
CA ILE A 139 -23.38 0.97 9.91
C ILE A 139 -24.51 0.28 10.68
N SER A 140 -24.61 -1.05 10.60
CA SER A 140 -25.63 -1.80 11.32
C SER A 140 -25.45 -1.77 12.84
N ASP A 141 -24.22 -1.58 13.32
CA ASP A 141 -23.87 -1.53 14.74
C ASP A 141 -24.01 -0.12 15.36
N ILE A 142 -24.32 0.91 14.54
CA ILE A 142 -24.47 2.30 15.01
C ILE A 142 -25.74 2.41 15.88
N LEU A 143 -25.54 2.83 17.13
CA LEU A 143 -26.63 3.07 18.05
C LEU A 143 -27.42 4.37 17.72
N PRO A 144 -28.72 4.46 18.03
CA PRO A 144 -29.50 5.67 17.80
C PRO A 144 -28.93 6.92 18.48
N GLU A 145 -28.31 6.77 19.63
CA GLU A 145 -27.60 7.84 20.34
C GLU A 145 -26.35 8.34 19.62
N ASP A 146 -25.62 7.45 18.95
CA ASP A 146 -24.47 7.84 18.13
C ASP A 146 -24.90 8.64 16.91
N ARG A 147 -26.00 8.23 16.27
CA ARG A 147 -26.61 9.00 15.18
C ARG A 147 -27.05 10.40 15.63
N SER A 148 -27.62 10.51 16.82
CA SER A 148 -28.04 11.81 17.37
C SER A 148 -26.84 12.69 17.72
N ARG A 149 -25.74 12.09 18.19
CA ARG A 149 -24.55 12.81 18.64
C ARG A 149 -23.62 13.23 17.50
N PHE A 150 -23.44 12.37 16.50
CA PHE A 150 -22.45 12.52 15.44
C PHE A 150 -23.07 12.72 14.04
N GLY A 151 -24.37 12.55 13.91
CA GLY A 151 -25.07 12.75 12.64
C GLY A 151 -25.02 14.21 12.18
N ALA A 152 -24.77 14.42 10.90
CA ALA A 152 -24.76 15.73 10.25
C ALA A 152 -25.17 15.56 8.78
N ASP A 153 -25.82 16.59 8.20
CA ASP A 153 -26.15 16.60 6.77
C ASP A 153 -24.89 16.63 5.91
N VAL A 154 -23.85 17.31 6.38
CA VAL A 154 -22.53 17.36 5.74
C VAL A 154 -21.46 17.25 6.81
N SER A 155 -20.49 16.34 6.63
CA SER A 155 -19.38 16.17 7.57
C SER A 155 -18.05 16.11 6.84
N PHE A 156 -17.00 16.58 7.50
CA PHE A 156 -15.61 16.40 7.08
C PHE A 156 -14.82 15.78 8.23
N VAL A 157 -14.18 14.65 7.95
CA VAL A 157 -13.28 13.99 8.90
C VAL A 157 -11.90 13.88 8.24
N GLY A 158 -10.91 14.53 8.81
CA GLY A 158 -9.57 14.54 8.24
C GLY A 158 -8.56 15.28 9.11
N SER A 159 -7.29 15.20 8.74
CA SER A 159 -6.21 15.97 9.35
C SER A 159 -6.05 17.31 8.64
N LEU A 160 -5.81 18.39 9.41
CA LEU A 160 -5.47 19.69 8.86
C LEU A 160 -4.02 19.75 8.36
N TYR A 161 -3.21 18.74 8.65
CA TYR A 161 -1.77 18.68 8.32
C TYR A 161 -0.97 19.93 8.73
N THR A 162 -1.43 20.64 9.76
CA THR A 162 -0.82 21.90 10.21
C THR A 162 0.63 21.74 10.66
N GLU A 163 0.98 20.60 11.23
CA GLU A 163 2.34 20.28 11.69
C GLU A 163 3.34 20.14 10.52
N LYS A 164 2.86 19.66 9.36
CA LYS A 164 3.65 19.46 8.14
C LYS A 164 3.56 20.65 7.18
N CYS A 165 2.74 21.67 7.49
CA CYS A 165 2.52 22.81 6.62
C CYS A 165 3.72 23.77 6.67
N PRO A 166 4.44 24.00 5.55
CA PRO A 166 5.60 24.89 5.53
C PRO A 166 5.25 26.34 5.89
N TYR A 167 4.00 26.76 5.68
CA TYR A 167 3.53 28.11 6.01
C TYR A 167 3.50 28.39 7.52
N ASN A 168 3.45 27.37 8.36
CA ASN A 168 3.52 27.57 9.82
C ASN A 168 4.89 28.05 10.30
N ARG A 169 5.94 27.97 9.46
CA ARG A 169 7.29 28.47 9.75
C ARG A 169 7.45 29.97 9.53
N TYR A 170 6.46 30.63 8.94
CA TYR A 170 6.49 32.04 8.55
C TYR A 170 5.53 32.92 9.38
N LYS A 171 5.07 32.41 10.51
CA LYS A 171 4.28 33.18 11.49
C LYS A 171 5.19 33.81 12.54
#